data_dce0c68a12d110f182f7b9c78c070869
#
_entry.id   dce0c68a12d110f182f7b9c78c070869
#
_cell.length_a   1.000
_cell.length_b   1.000
_cell.length_c   1.000
_cell.angle_alpha   90.00
_cell.angle_beta   90.00
_cell.angle_gamma   90.00
#
_symmetry.space_group_name_H-M   'P 1'
#
loop_
_entity.id
_entity.type
_entity.pdbx_description
1 polymer ?
#
loop_
_entity_poly.entity_id
_entity_poly.type
_entity_poly.pdbx_seq_one_letter_code
_entity_poly.pdbx_strand_id
1 'polypeptide(L)'
;MKEQTLVLIKPDGVSRSLTGEIIRRIEQKGYVVTGLRMLSPTPDQLAAHYAEHEGKPFYAPLIEFMSSGPIVALRVEGERVIEGFRSLAGTTDPTTAAPGTIRGDLGRDWGEKVQKNLVH
;
A
#
# COMPACT_ATOMS: atom_id res chain seq x y z
N MET A 1 -17.37 -13.14 8.27
CA MET A 1 -16.16 -13.84 8.70
C MET A 1 -15.08 -12.81 9.01
N LYS A 2 -14.55 -12.86 10.22
CA LYS A 2 -13.49 -11.96 10.62
C LYS A 2 -12.17 -12.40 10.01
N GLU A 3 -11.50 -11.45 9.35
CA GLU A 3 -10.26 -11.70 8.63
C GLU A 3 -9.18 -10.77 9.14
N GLN A 4 -7.94 -11.08 8.79
CA GLN A 4 -6.78 -10.20 8.99
C GLN A 4 -6.09 -10.00 7.65
N THR A 5 -5.52 -8.83 7.43
CA THR A 5 -4.71 -8.56 6.26
C THR A 5 -3.52 -7.69 6.60
N LEU A 6 -2.47 -7.80 5.81
CA LEU A 6 -1.31 -6.94 5.87
C LEU A 6 -1.52 -5.79 4.88
N VAL A 7 -1.41 -4.58 5.38
CA VAL A 7 -1.45 -3.37 4.56
C VAL A 7 -0.10 -2.68 4.65
N LEU A 8 0.49 -2.37 3.51
CA LEU A 8 1.73 -1.61 3.46
C LEU A 8 1.44 -0.22 2.92
N ILE A 9 1.83 0.81 3.68
CA ILE A 9 1.85 2.17 3.16
C ILE A 9 3.22 2.35 2.54
N LYS A 10 3.24 2.53 1.24
CA LYS A 10 4.47 2.56 0.43
C LYS A 10 5.29 3.83 0.69
N PRO A 11 6.55 3.87 0.26
CA PRO A 11 7.40 5.04 0.49
C PRO A 11 6.80 6.37 0.02
N ASP A 12 6.04 6.37 -1.07
CA ASP A 12 5.39 7.59 -1.56
C ASP A 12 4.30 8.08 -0.59
N GLY A 13 3.54 7.17 0.02
CA GLY A 13 2.54 7.53 1.02
C GLY A 13 3.19 8.11 2.27
N VAL A 14 4.27 7.52 2.72
CA VAL A 14 5.00 7.99 3.91
C VAL A 14 5.66 9.34 3.63
N SER A 15 6.39 9.46 2.51
CA SER A 15 7.12 10.69 2.17
C SER A 15 6.20 11.88 1.91
N ARG A 16 4.98 11.62 1.43
CA ARG A 16 3.97 12.67 1.23
C ARG A 16 3.16 12.98 2.49
N SER A 17 3.54 12.39 3.62
CA SER A 17 2.86 12.58 4.91
C SER A 17 1.39 12.18 4.89
N LEU A 18 1.07 11.10 4.17
CA LEU A 18 -0.29 10.58 4.05
C LEU A 18 -0.58 9.41 4.98
N THR A 19 0.41 8.97 5.78
CA THR A 19 0.25 7.83 6.70
C THR A 19 -0.97 7.99 7.60
N GLY A 20 -1.10 9.14 8.26
CA GLY A 20 -2.22 9.41 9.15
C GLY A 20 -3.56 9.41 8.45
N GLU A 21 -3.64 9.99 7.27
CA GLU A 21 -4.87 10.01 6.48
C GLU A 21 -5.30 8.61 6.05
N ILE A 22 -4.36 7.78 5.65
CA ILE A 22 -4.64 6.40 5.23
C ILE A 22 -5.15 5.59 6.42
N ILE A 23 -4.50 5.70 7.58
CA ILE A 23 -4.94 5.03 8.81
C ILE A 23 -6.33 5.52 9.20
N ARG A 24 -6.57 6.82 9.14
CA ARG A 24 -7.88 7.39 9.44
C ARG A 24 -8.98 6.78 8.58
N ARG A 25 -8.75 6.61 7.29
CA ARG A 25 -9.73 6.02 6.38
C ARG A 25 -10.02 4.56 6.71
N ILE A 26 -9.00 3.80 7.09
CA ILE A 26 -9.16 2.40 7.52
C ILE A 26 -10.03 2.34 8.77
N GLU A 27 -9.73 3.16 9.77
CA GLU A 27 -10.47 3.18 11.03
C GLU A 27 -11.88 3.74 10.85
N GLN A 28 -12.04 4.76 10.03
CA GLN A 28 -13.35 5.35 9.73
C GLN A 28 -14.27 4.35 9.03
N LYS A 29 -13.71 3.48 8.21
CA LYS A 29 -14.46 2.40 7.55
C LYS A 29 -14.97 1.35 8.57
N GLY A 30 -14.37 1.31 9.76
CA GLY A 30 -14.76 0.39 10.83
C GLY A 30 -13.80 -0.77 11.03
N TYR A 31 -12.70 -0.81 10.30
CA TYR A 31 -11.67 -1.83 10.52
C TYR A 31 -10.76 -1.44 11.66
N VAL A 32 -10.14 -2.44 12.30
CA VAL A 32 -9.29 -2.22 13.47
C VAL A 32 -7.84 -2.46 13.10
N VAL A 33 -6.99 -1.48 13.40
CA VAL A 33 -5.53 -1.64 13.25
C VAL A 33 -5.02 -2.31 14.51
N THR A 34 -4.53 -3.55 14.37
CA THR A 34 -4.06 -4.36 15.51
C THR A 34 -2.55 -4.51 15.53
N GLY A 35 -1.85 -4.00 14.54
CA GLY A 35 -0.39 -3.96 14.50
C GLY A 35 0.04 -2.79 13.63
N LEU A 36 1.10 -2.11 14.04
CA LEU A 36 1.59 -0.94 13.33
C LEU A 36 3.09 -0.84 13.54
N ARG A 37 3.83 -0.74 12.42
CA ARG A 37 5.28 -0.62 12.48
C ARG A 37 5.80 0.19 11.29
N MET A 38 6.65 1.17 11.57
CA MET A 38 7.41 1.85 10.53
C MET A 38 8.77 1.18 10.42
N LEU A 39 9.19 0.86 9.20
CA LEU A 39 10.47 0.19 8.95
C LEU A 39 11.00 0.56 7.56
N SER A 40 12.31 0.37 7.40
CA SER A 40 12.96 0.52 6.10
C SER A 40 13.32 -0.89 5.61
N PRO A 41 12.56 -1.46 4.66
CA PRO A 41 12.80 -2.82 4.22
C PRO A 41 14.13 -2.92 3.47
N THR A 42 14.83 -4.05 3.64
CA THR A 42 16.04 -4.32 2.86
C THR A 42 15.67 -4.85 1.49
N PRO A 43 16.55 -4.71 0.48
CA PRO A 43 16.32 -5.33 -0.83
C PRO A 43 16.08 -6.84 -0.75
N ASP A 44 16.74 -7.55 0.17
CA ASP A 44 16.55 -8.98 0.36
C ASP A 44 15.14 -9.32 0.87
N GLN A 45 14.63 -8.55 1.81
CA GLN A 45 13.26 -8.71 2.31
C GLN A 45 12.24 -8.49 1.20
N LEU A 46 12.48 -7.48 0.36
CA LEU A 46 11.59 -7.17 -0.76
C LEU A 46 11.68 -8.23 -1.85
N ALA A 47 12.88 -8.74 -2.12
CA ALA A 47 13.07 -9.82 -3.09
C ALA A 47 12.26 -11.06 -2.70
N ALA A 48 12.25 -11.40 -1.40
CA ALA A 48 11.45 -12.51 -0.91
C ALA A 48 9.95 -12.25 -1.07
N HIS A 49 9.50 -11.04 -0.75
CA HIS A 49 8.09 -10.66 -0.84
C HIS A 49 7.57 -10.64 -2.28
N TYR A 50 8.40 -10.19 -3.22
CA TYR A 50 8.03 -10.07 -4.63
C TYR A 50 8.66 -11.14 -5.52
N ALA A 51 9.03 -12.28 -4.96
CA ALA A 51 9.73 -13.36 -5.70
C ALA A 51 8.98 -13.79 -6.97
N GLU A 52 7.66 -13.80 -6.94
CA GLU A 52 6.84 -14.17 -8.10
C GLU A 52 6.97 -13.22 -9.29
N HIS A 53 7.48 -12.01 -9.05
CA HIS A 53 7.67 -11.00 -10.10
C HIS A 53 9.09 -10.96 -10.64
N GLU A 54 10.00 -11.75 -10.11
CA GLU A 54 11.39 -11.81 -10.56
C GLU A 54 11.47 -12.14 -12.06
N GLY A 55 12.31 -11.39 -12.78
CA GLY A 55 12.43 -11.52 -14.22
C GLY A 55 11.48 -10.64 -15.05
N LYS A 56 10.50 -10.03 -14.43
CA LYS A 56 9.60 -9.10 -15.13
C LYS A 56 10.26 -7.72 -15.28
N PRO A 57 9.93 -6.97 -16.35
CA PRO A 57 10.56 -5.66 -16.59
C PRO A 57 10.41 -4.66 -15.45
N PHE A 58 9.32 -4.73 -14.69
CA PHE A 58 9.06 -3.81 -13.58
C PHE A 58 9.70 -4.22 -12.26
N TYR A 59 10.33 -5.42 -12.19
CA TYR A 59 10.82 -5.99 -10.92
C TYR A 59 11.89 -5.12 -10.27
N ALA A 60 12.96 -4.80 -11.01
CA ALA A 60 14.07 -4.00 -10.45
C ALA A 60 13.61 -2.58 -10.05
N PRO A 61 12.82 -1.86 -10.88
CA PRO A 61 12.26 -0.58 -10.45
C PRO A 61 11.37 -0.69 -9.22
N LEU A 62 10.60 -1.77 -9.07
CA LEU A 62 9.76 -2.00 -7.90
C LEU A 62 10.59 -2.17 -6.63
N ILE A 63 11.64 -3.00 -6.67
CA ILE A 63 12.54 -3.20 -5.52
C ILE A 63 13.22 -1.89 -5.14
N GLU A 64 13.71 -1.13 -6.12
CA GLU A 64 14.33 0.16 -5.90
C GLU A 64 13.35 1.13 -5.21
N PHE A 65 12.13 1.23 -5.73
CA PHE A 65 11.12 2.11 -5.16
C PHE A 65 10.76 1.70 -3.73
N MET A 66 10.50 0.43 -3.48
CA MET A 66 10.07 -0.05 -2.16
C MET A 66 11.18 0.04 -1.12
N SER A 67 12.45 0.13 -1.53
CA SER A 67 13.59 0.33 -0.63
C SER A 67 14.05 1.79 -0.55
N SER A 68 13.38 2.71 -1.24
CA SER A 68 13.80 4.12 -1.33
C SER A 68 13.57 4.92 -0.05
N GLY A 69 12.78 4.40 0.88
CA GLY A 69 12.49 5.08 2.14
C GLY A 69 11.65 4.20 3.06
N PRO A 70 11.28 4.70 4.23
CA PRO A 70 10.48 3.92 5.17
C PRO A 70 9.08 3.63 4.63
N ILE A 71 8.56 2.49 5.05
CA ILE A 71 7.17 2.10 4.83
C ILE A 71 6.50 1.92 6.19
N VAL A 72 5.18 1.88 6.18
CA VAL A 72 4.41 1.52 7.38
C VAL A 72 3.67 0.23 7.10
N ALA A 73 3.90 -0.76 7.96
CA ALA A 73 3.21 -2.05 7.89
C ALA A 73 2.10 -2.08 8.93
N LEU A 74 0.89 -2.40 8.50
CA LEU A 74 -0.29 -2.48 9.35
C LEU A 74 -0.87 -3.88 9.31
N ARG A 75 -1.25 -4.40 10.46
CA ARG A 75 -2.16 -5.55 10.52
C ARG A 75 -3.55 -4.98 10.76
N VAL A 76 -4.47 -5.31 9.87
CA VAL A 76 -5.84 -4.77 9.91
C VAL A 76 -6.82 -5.94 10.00
N GLU A 77 -7.80 -5.81 10.89
CA GLU A 77 -8.78 -6.87 11.14
C GLU A 77 -10.20 -6.35 10.96
N GLY A 78 -11.07 -7.22 10.49
CA GLY A 78 -12.49 -6.92 10.33
C GLY A 78 -13.23 -7.95 9.49
N GLU A 79 -14.54 -7.86 9.49
CA GLU A 79 -15.36 -8.71 8.62
C GLU A 79 -15.07 -8.38 7.17
N ARG A 80 -14.67 -9.40 6.41
CA ARG A 80 -14.35 -9.28 4.97
C ARG A 80 -13.34 -8.16 4.68
N VAL A 81 -12.36 -7.98 5.56
CA VAL A 81 -11.42 -6.86 5.46
C VAL A 81 -10.53 -6.94 4.21
N ILE A 82 -10.25 -8.16 3.72
CA ILE A 82 -9.41 -8.31 2.53
C ILE A 82 -10.08 -7.66 1.32
N GLU A 83 -11.33 -8.00 1.07
CA GLU A 83 -12.11 -7.40 0.00
C GLU A 83 -12.40 -5.93 0.29
N GLY A 84 -12.78 -5.64 1.52
CA GLY A 84 -13.14 -4.29 1.95
C GLY A 84 -11.98 -3.31 1.87
N PHE A 85 -10.78 -3.74 2.24
CA PHE A 85 -9.62 -2.86 2.10
C PHE A 85 -9.26 -2.63 0.63
N ARG A 86 -9.36 -3.66 -0.21
CA ARG A 86 -9.13 -3.48 -1.65
C ARG A 86 -10.11 -2.49 -2.26
N SER A 87 -11.36 -2.55 -1.84
CA SER A 87 -12.39 -1.60 -2.26
C SER A 87 -12.06 -0.18 -1.77
N LEU A 88 -11.62 -0.06 -0.53
CA LEU A 88 -11.22 1.23 0.06
C LEU A 88 -9.98 1.81 -0.64
N ALA A 89 -9.02 0.96 -0.98
CA ALA A 89 -7.80 1.38 -1.67
C ALA A 89 -8.07 1.84 -3.10
N GLY A 90 -8.98 1.19 -3.79
CA GLY A 90 -9.28 1.45 -5.20
C GLY A 90 -8.42 0.60 -6.13
N THR A 91 -8.67 0.74 -7.43
CA THR A 91 -7.93 0.00 -8.45
C THR A 91 -6.44 0.38 -8.44
N THR A 92 -5.60 -0.50 -9.00
CA THR A 92 -4.15 -0.32 -9.00
C THR A 92 -3.72 1.00 -9.65
N ASP A 93 -4.36 1.39 -10.75
CA ASP A 93 -4.07 2.64 -11.43
C ASP A 93 -4.79 3.80 -10.73
N PRO A 94 -4.06 4.72 -10.08
CA PRO A 94 -4.69 5.83 -9.39
C PRO A 94 -5.46 6.78 -10.31
N THR A 95 -5.12 6.83 -11.60
CA THR A 95 -5.85 7.69 -12.55
C THR A 95 -7.27 7.20 -12.76
N THR A 96 -7.48 5.90 -12.79
CA THR A 96 -8.81 5.31 -13.02
C THR A 96 -9.52 4.91 -11.75
N ALA A 97 -8.84 4.97 -10.59
CA ALA A 97 -9.45 4.67 -9.30
C ALA A 97 -10.57 5.65 -9.01
N ALA A 98 -11.68 5.13 -8.47
CA ALA A 98 -12.85 5.95 -8.20
C ALA A 98 -12.58 7.01 -7.12
N PRO A 99 -13.16 8.20 -7.26
CA PRO A 99 -13.17 9.18 -6.16
C PRO A 99 -13.73 8.54 -4.89
N GLY A 100 -13.19 8.91 -3.74
CA GLY A 100 -13.54 8.33 -2.45
C GLY A 100 -12.62 7.20 -2.03
N THR A 101 -11.91 6.57 -2.96
CA THR A 101 -10.89 5.56 -2.64
C THR A 101 -9.57 6.24 -2.29
N ILE A 102 -8.68 5.51 -1.59
CA ILE A 102 -7.36 6.04 -1.22
C ILE A 102 -6.60 6.45 -2.48
N ARG A 103 -6.51 5.56 -3.46
CA ARG A 103 -5.79 5.82 -4.70
C ARG A 103 -6.46 6.89 -5.56
N GLY A 104 -7.80 6.89 -5.61
CA GLY A 104 -8.55 7.87 -6.37
C GLY A 104 -8.41 9.29 -5.83
N ASP A 105 -8.42 9.45 -4.52
CA ASP A 105 -8.33 10.76 -3.88
C ASP A 105 -6.89 11.27 -3.77
N LEU A 106 -5.95 10.39 -3.49
CA LEU A 106 -4.59 10.77 -3.06
C LEU A 106 -3.50 10.36 -4.02
N GLY A 107 -3.73 9.33 -4.84
CA GLY A 107 -2.77 8.84 -5.80
C GLY A 107 -2.81 9.60 -7.11
N ARG A 108 -1.73 9.51 -7.86
CA ARG A 108 -1.69 9.98 -9.24
C ARG A 108 -0.58 9.26 -10.01
N ASP A 109 -0.71 9.24 -11.32
CA ASP A 109 0.34 8.75 -12.20
C ASP A 109 1.36 9.88 -12.40
N TRP A 110 2.61 9.62 -12.00
CA TRP A 110 3.70 10.58 -12.09
C TRP A 110 4.51 10.39 -13.38
N GLY A 111 4.07 9.50 -14.27
CA GLY A 111 4.79 9.21 -15.52
C GLY A 111 6.02 8.34 -15.34
N GLU A 112 6.10 7.60 -14.24
CA GLU A 112 7.23 6.73 -13.91
C GLU A 112 6.93 5.27 -14.22
N LYS A 113 7.99 4.44 -14.30
CA LYS A 113 7.86 3.01 -14.63
C LYS A 113 7.13 2.22 -13.55
N VAL A 114 7.22 2.66 -12.28
CA VAL A 114 6.56 2.02 -11.14
C VAL A 114 5.37 2.85 -10.73
N GLN A 115 4.23 2.18 -10.52
CA GLN A 115 3.05 2.84 -9.97
C GLN A 115 3.30 3.18 -8.50
N LYS A 116 3.39 4.46 -8.21
CA LYS A 116 3.47 4.98 -6.83
C LYS A 116 2.06 5.22 -6.34
N ASN A 117 1.38 4.13 -5.98
CA ASN A 117 -0.05 4.16 -5.69
C ASN A 117 -0.38 4.00 -4.20
N LEU A 118 0.51 4.41 -3.33
CA LEU A 118 0.35 4.66 -1.90
C LEU A 118 0.30 3.42 -1.01
N VAL A 119 -0.48 2.42 -1.37
CA VAL A 119 -0.72 1.26 -0.50
C VAL A 119 -0.60 -0.05 -1.27
N HIS A 120 -0.34 -1.12 -0.50
CA HIS A 120 -0.27 -2.48 -1.01
C HIS A 120 -1.04 -3.43 -0.08
#